data_691bac325c95eef8bc283383a0d49986
#
_entry.id   691bac325c95eef8bc283383a0d49986
#
_cell.length_a   1.000
_cell.length_b   1.000
_cell.length_c   1.000
_cell.angle_alpha   90.00
_cell.angle_beta   90.00
_cell.angle_gamma   90.00
#
_symmetry.space_group_name_H-M   'P 1'
#
loop_
_entity.id
_entity.type
_entity.pdbx_description
1 polymer ?
#
loop_
_entity_poly.entity_id
_entity_poly.type
_entity_poly.pdbx_seq_one_letter_code
_entity_poly.pdbx_strand_id
1 'polypeptide(L)'
;MAAPRLRHCQRSVVKRVLRDNGLTLVMTALFLVFLLGNSVAGWLHYNEEQRAHGTPEVPWTTYVHSGEFAEAVFENWESEFLQMAAFVFLAAKLRQRGSPESKEDGEEENPERDKGPDSPGPVHRGGLALKLYSHSLTLALLALFLFSMAMHAVGGHSAHNEEAAAHGRPLESLLGYVTSSTFWFESFQNWQSEFFSIAMLVVLSIFLREKDSPESKPVREPHSKTGR
;
A
#
# COMPACT_ATOMS: atom_id res chain seq x y z
N MET A 1 -39.96 -29.96 8.02
CA MET A 1 -39.47 -29.04 9.07
C MET A 1 -37.96 -29.21 9.29
N ALA A 2 -37.08 -28.57 8.49
CA ALA A 2 -35.61 -28.74 8.57
C ALA A 2 -34.84 -27.40 8.51
N ALA A 3 -35.45 -26.28 8.90
CA ALA A 3 -34.87 -24.95 8.73
C ALA A 3 -34.03 -24.35 9.88
N PRO A 4 -34.08 -24.77 11.17
CA PRO A 4 -33.35 -24.07 12.22
C PRO A 4 -31.86 -24.45 12.33
N ARG A 5 -31.44 -25.65 11.99
CA ARG A 5 -30.03 -26.08 12.15
C ARG A 5 -29.05 -25.44 11.19
N LEU A 6 -29.46 -25.18 9.95
CA LEU A 6 -28.60 -24.53 8.94
C LEU A 6 -28.26 -23.08 9.30
N ARG A 7 -29.22 -22.33 9.85
CA ARG A 7 -29.00 -20.92 10.27
C ARG A 7 -28.05 -20.80 11.47
N HIS A 8 -28.02 -21.80 12.37
CA HIS A 8 -27.12 -21.77 13.53
C HIS A 8 -25.67 -22.08 13.14
N CYS A 9 -25.46 -23.02 12.23
CA CYS A 9 -24.13 -23.35 11.69
C CYS A 9 -23.57 -22.17 10.89
N GLN A 10 -24.39 -21.55 10.06
CA GLN A 10 -23.99 -20.40 9.24
C GLN A 10 -23.62 -19.16 10.10
N ARG A 11 -24.36 -18.90 11.18
CA ARG A 11 -24.03 -17.83 12.15
C ARG A 11 -22.71 -18.08 12.90
N SER A 12 -22.38 -19.34 13.19
CA SER A 12 -21.12 -19.67 13.86
C SER A 12 -19.91 -19.49 12.94
N VAL A 13 -20.04 -19.83 11.65
CA VAL A 13 -19.00 -19.63 10.63
C VAL A 13 -18.75 -18.13 10.39
N VAL A 14 -19.80 -17.34 10.20
CA VAL A 14 -19.67 -15.88 9.99
C VAL A 14 -18.99 -15.21 11.19
N LYS A 15 -19.41 -15.56 12.42
CA LYS A 15 -18.76 -15.02 13.64
C LYS A 15 -17.27 -15.38 13.73
N ARG A 16 -16.90 -16.58 13.33
CA ARG A 16 -15.50 -17.01 13.28
C ARG A 16 -14.72 -16.22 12.25
N VAL A 17 -15.22 -16.11 11.01
CA VAL A 17 -14.59 -15.34 9.94
C VAL A 17 -14.38 -13.88 10.34
N LEU A 18 -15.41 -13.24 10.92
CA LEU A 18 -15.32 -11.85 11.40
C LEU A 18 -14.30 -11.68 12.53
N ARG A 19 -14.22 -12.65 13.45
CA ARG A 19 -13.25 -12.59 14.54
C ARG A 19 -11.83 -12.83 14.05
N ASP A 20 -11.64 -13.84 13.21
CA ASP A 20 -10.31 -14.30 12.80
C ASP A 20 -9.71 -13.44 11.67
N ASN A 21 -10.54 -12.67 10.93
CA ASN A 21 -10.13 -11.79 9.83
C ASN A 21 -10.61 -10.34 9.99
N GLY A 22 -11.00 -9.92 11.19
CA GLY A 22 -11.64 -8.64 11.45
C GLY A 22 -10.83 -7.45 10.93
N LEU A 23 -9.52 -7.43 11.18
CA LEU A 23 -8.65 -6.35 10.72
C LEU A 23 -8.65 -6.23 9.19
N THR A 24 -8.39 -7.33 8.48
CA THR A 24 -8.38 -7.35 7.01
C THR A 24 -9.73 -6.90 6.44
N LEU A 25 -10.85 -7.39 7.01
CA LEU A 25 -12.19 -7.03 6.55
C LEU A 25 -12.49 -5.54 6.73
N VAL A 26 -12.12 -4.97 7.87
CA VAL A 26 -12.33 -3.53 8.15
C VAL A 26 -11.45 -2.69 7.24
N MET A 27 -10.16 -3.01 7.11
CA MET A 27 -9.24 -2.27 6.24
C MET A 27 -9.68 -2.34 4.76
N THR A 28 -10.11 -3.53 4.29
CA THR A 28 -10.63 -3.68 2.93
C THR A 28 -11.93 -2.87 2.72
N ALA A 29 -12.83 -2.87 3.71
CA ALA A 29 -14.07 -2.09 3.62
C ALA A 29 -13.78 -0.58 3.57
N LEU A 30 -12.88 -0.08 4.41
CA LEU A 30 -12.44 1.32 4.38
C LEU A 30 -11.80 1.69 3.05
N PHE A 31 -10.91 0.84 2.54
CA PHE A 31 -10.31 1.00 1.21
C PHE A 31 -11.37 1.16 0.11
N LEU A 32 -12.35 0.26 0.07
CA LEU A 32 -13.43 0.32 -0.93
C LEU A 32 -14.30 1.58 -0.79
N VAL A 33 -14.58 2.00 0.44
CA VAL A 33 -15.32 3.26 0.72
C VAL A 33 -14.54 4.46 0.22
N PHE A 34 -13.25 4.55 0.50
CA PHE A 34 -12.41 5.66 0.06
C PHE A 34 -12.17 5.64 -1.45
N LEU A 35 -11.97 4.47 -2.05
CA LEU A 35 -11.85 4.34 -3.50
C LEU A 35 -13.13 4.78 -4.22
N LEU A 36 -14.30 4.40 -3.70
CA LEU A 36 -15.59 4.87 -4.21
C LEU A 36 -15.72 6.38 -4.03
N GLY A 37 -15.38 6.90 -2.85
CA GLY A 37 -15.38 8.33 -2.56
C GLY A 37 -14.50 9.11 -3.54
N ASN A 38 -13.26 8.63 -3.75
CA ASN A 38 -12.31 9.21 -4.71
C ASN A 38 -12.88 9.18 -6.14
N SER A 39 -13.48 8.06 -6.56
CA SER A 39 -14.06 7.95 -7.91
C SER A 39 -15.23 8.89 -8.16
N VAL A 40 -16.07 9.15 -7.13
CA VAL A 40 -17.21 10.05 -7.25
C VAL A 40 -16.76 11.52 -7.16
N ALA A 41 -15.92 11.85 -6.19
CA ALA A 41 -15.43 13.22 -6.02
C ALA A 41 -14.57 13.65 -7.21
N GLY A 42 -13.69 12.76 -7.69
CA GLY A 42 -12.85 13.02 -8.86
C GLY A 42 -13.68 13.19 -10.14
N TRP A 43 -14.72 12.37 -10.33
CA TRP A 43 -15.64 12.55 -11.46
C TRP A 43 -16.36 13.90 -11.44
N LEU A 44 -16.79 14.36 -10.28
CA LEU A 44 -17.44 15.67 -10.14
C LEU A 44 -16.44 16.80 -10.44
N HIS A 45 -15.23 16.71 -9.92
CA HIS A 45 -14.16 17.65 -10.17
C HIS A 45 -13.77 17.72 -11.65
N TYR A 46 -13.55 16.56 -12.27
CA TYR A 46 -13.27 16.45 -13.70
C TYR A 46 -14.34 17.11 -14.56
N ASN A 47 -15.62 16.90 -14.26
CA ASN A 47 -16.71 17.54 -14.99
C ASN A 47 -16.82 19.06 -14.72
N GLU A 48 -16.38 19.55 -13.57
CA GLU A 48 -16.25 20.99 -13.33
C GLU A 48 -15.18 21.60 -14.23
N GLU A 49 -14.05 20.94 -14.41
CA GLU A 49 -12.97 21.35 -15.32
C GLU A 49 -13.42 21.29 -16.77
N GLN A 50 -14.11 20.22 -17.19
CA GLN A 50 -14.68 20.13 -18.55
C GLN A 50 -15.60 21.31 -18.85
N ARG A 51 -16.48 21.66 -17.89
CA ARG A 51 -17.36 22.85 -18.04
C ARG A 51 -16.59 24.14 -18.15
N ALA A 52 -15.53 24.31 -17.36
CA ALA A 52 -14.68 25.50 -17.40
C ALA A 52 -13.97 25.66 -18.76
N HIS A 53 -13.63 24.56 -19.42
CA HIS A 53 -13.02 24.55 -20.75
C HIS A 53 -14.06 24.53 -21.91
N GLY A 54 -15.38 24.55 -21.59
CA GLY A 54 -16.44 24.50 -22.60
C GLY A 54 -16.57 23.13 -23.30
N THR A 55 -16.06 22.08 -22.72
CA THR A 55 -16.16 20.71 -23.20
C THR A 55 -17.33 19.97 -22.56
N PRO A 56 -17.92 18.95 -23.22
CA PRO A 56 -19.05 18.20 -22.66
C PRO A 56 -18.65 17.40 -21.41
N GLU A 57 -19.57 17.35 -20.46
CA GLU A 57 -19.45 16.46 -19.30
C GLU A 57 -19.43 14.99 -19.71
N VAL A 58 -18.71 14.17 -18.97
CA VAL A 58 -18.66 12.71 -19.17
C VAL A 58 -19.41 11.96 -18.07
N PRO A 59 -20.01 10.80 -18.35
CA PRO A 59 -20.59 9.95 -17.32
C PRO A 59 -19.51 9.35 -16.41
N TRP A 60 -19.88 9.03 -15.17
CA TRP A 60 -18.98 8.40 -14.19
C TRP A 60 -18.27 7.16 -14.72
N THR A 61 -18.98 6.32 -15.50
CA THR A 61 -18.40 5.12 -16.12
C THR A 61 -17.28 5.43 -17.11
N THR A 62 -17.30 6.57 -17.79
CA THR A 62 -16.21 7.01 -18.67
C THR A 62 -15.05 7.52 -17.84
N TYR A 63 -15.31 8.32 -16.82
CA TYR A 63 -14.27 8.86 -15.93
C TYR A 63 -13.45 7.76 -15.26
N VAL A 64 -14.06 6.70 -14.71
CA VAL A 64 -13.31 5.61 -14.05
C VAL A 64 -12.43 4.77 -15.00
N HIS A 65 -12.51 5.01 -16.29
CA HIS A 65 -11.62 4.42 -17.30
C HIS A 65 -10.70 5.47 -17.94
N SER A 66 -10.69 6.71 -17.45
CA SER A 66 -9.83 7.78 -17.94
C SER A 66 -8.40 7.67 -17.41
N GLY A 67 -7.47 8.37 -18.08
CA GLY A 67 -6.10 8.55 -17.60
C GLY A 67 -6.04 9.26 -16.26
N GLU A 68 -6.85 10.30 -16.08
CA GLU A 68 -6.99 11.09 -14.86
C GLU A 68 -7.32 10.23 -13.62
N PHE A 69 -8.32 9.34 -13.73
CA PHE A 69 -8.64 8.45 -12.62
C PHE A 69 -7.53 7.42 -12.36
N ALA A 70 -6.93 6.88 -13.43
CA ALA A 70 -5.83 5.93 -13.29
C ALA A 70 -4.61 6.60 -12.61
N GLU A 71 -4.25 7.81 -13.01
CA GLU A 71 -3.20 8.61 -12.40
C GLU A 71 -3.47 8.82 -10.92
N ALA A 72 -4.62 9.39 -10.57
CA ALA A 72 -5.02 9.69 -9.18
C ALA A 72 -5.00 8.46 -8.25
N VAL A 73 -5.26 7.26 -8.76
CA VAL A 73 -5.21 6.02 -7.98
C VAL A 73 -3.80 5.48 -7.88
N PHE A 74 -3.10 5.35 -8.99
CA PHE A 74 -1.83 4.62 -9.05
C PHE A 74 -0.64 5.44 -8.57
N GLU A 75 -0.70 6.77 -8.66
CA GLU A 75 0.26 7.70 -8.05
C GLU A 75 0.36 7.49 -6.52
N ASN A 76 -0.78 7.35 -5.85
CA ASN A 76 -0.81 7.07 -4.41
C ASN A 76 -0.35 5.63 -4.10
N TRP A 77 -0.80 4.64 -4.88
CA TRP A 77 -0.42 3.24 -4.63
C TRP A 77 1.07 3.00 -4.84
N GLU A 78 1.71 3.65 -5.82
CA GLU A 78 3.14 3.50 -6.01
C GLU A 78 3.92 3.97 -4.78
N SER A 79 3.56 5.13 -4.21
CA SER A 79 4.25 5.69 -3.05
C SER A 79 4.10 4.79 -1.80
N GLU A 80 2.88 4.29 -1.53
CA GLU A 80 2.60 3.39 -0.42
C GLU A 80 3.36 2.06 -0.56
N PHE A 81 3.31 1.42 -1.72
CA PHE A 81 4.02 0.15 -1.92
C PHE A 81 5.53 0.32 -1.88
N LEU A 82 6.08 1.42 -2.38
CA LEU A 82 7.50 1.74 -2.24
C LEU A 82 7.89 1.90 -0.77
N GLN A 83 7.12 2.70 -0.02
CA GLN A 83 7.35 2.94 1.40
C GLN A 83 7.29 1.64 2.20
N MET A 84 6.25 0.80 1.99
CA MET A 84 6.12 -0.49 2.68
C MET A 84 7.27 -1.44 2.33
N ALA A 85 7.67 -1.54 1.07
CA ALA A 85 8.79 -2.38 0.64
C ALA A 85 10.10 -1.92 1.28
N ALA A 86 10.37 -0.61 1.24
CA ALA A 86 11.56 -0.02 1.85
C ALA A 86 11.56 -0.22 3.37
N PHE A 87 10.44 0.02 4.04
CA PHE A 87 10.34 -0.13 5.49
C PHE A 87 10.59 -1.58 5.93
N VAL A 88 9.91 -2.55 5.32
CA VAL A 88 10.11 -3.98 5.62
C VAL A 88 11.56 -4.40 5.40
N PHE A 89 12.16 -3.97 4.28
CA PHE A 89 13.56 -4.31 3.97
C PHE A 89 14.55 -3.63 4.93
N LEU A 90 14.36 -2.33 5.19
CA LEU A 90 15.28 -1.55 6.03
C LEU A 90 15.16 -1.93 7.51
N ALA A 91 13.96 -2.19 8.04
CA ALA A 91 13.74 -2.67 9.40
C ALA A 91 14.40 -4.04 9.65
N ALA A 92 14.55 -4.86 8.60
CA ALA A 92 15.31 -6.12 8.69
C ALA A 92 16.82 -5.93 8.75
N LYS A 93 17.38 -4.78 8.32
CA LYS A 93 18.81 -4.49 8.18
C LYS A 93 19.31 -3.41 9.13
N LEU A 94 18.48 -2.42 9.38
CA LEU A 94 18.82 -1.27 10.21
C LEU A 94 18.16 -1.39 11.58
N ARG A 95 18.74 -0.73 12.55
CA ARG A 95 18.24 -0.74 13.93
C ARG A 95 17.90 0.67 14.39
N GLN A 96 16.74 0.80 15.04
CA GLN A 96 16.35 1.97 15.80
C GLN A 96 16.18 1.59 17.27
N ARG A 97 17.10 2.01 18.12
CA ARG A 97 17.03 1.76 19.58
C ARG A 97 15.74 2.33 20.15
N GLY A 98 15.02 1.49 20.89
CA GLY A 98 13.76 1.86 21.54
C GLY A 98 12.52 1.72 20.67
N SER A 99 12.63 1.45 19.38
CA SER A 99 11.47 1.19 18.51
C SER A 99 10.99 -0.25 18.64
N PRO A 100 9.66 -0.50 18.65
CA PRO A 100 9.08 -1.84 18.54
C PRO A 100 9.31 -2.46 17.15
N GLU A 101 9.51 -1.63 16.12
CA GLU A 101 9.72 -2.04 14.73
C GLU A 101 11.14 -2.52 14.43
N SER A 102 12.05 -2.46 15.42
CA SER A 102 13.42 -2.93 15.28
C SER A 102 13.65 -4.24 16.02
N LYS A 103 14.50 -5.09 15.45
CA LYS A 103 14.96 -6.32 16.13
C LYS A 103 15.78 -5.99 17.38
N GLU A 104 15.74 -6.90 18.37
CA GLU A 104 16.69 -6.92 19.48
C GLU A 104 18.10 -7.33 19.02
N ASP A 105 19.13 -7.02 19.83
CA ASP A 105 20.48 -7.44 19.53
C ASP A 105 20.61 -8.96 19.61
N GLY A 106 21.16 -9.58 18.57
CA GLY A 106 21.40 -11.01 18.51
C GLY A 106 20.23 -11.84 17.98
N GLU A 107 19.12 -11.25 17.63
CA GLU A 107 17.98 -11.93 16.98
C GLU A 107 18.19 -12.06 15.47
N GLU A 108 19.17 -12.89 15.08
CA GLU A 108 19.33 -13.30 13.69
C GLU A 108 18.61 -14.61 13.42
N GLU A 109 17.62 -14.57 12.55
CA GLU A 109 16.94 -15.77 12.06
C GLU A 109 17.87 -16.58 11.14
N ASN A 110 17.97 -17.87 11.40
CA ASN A 110 18.64 -18.81 10.51
C ASN A 110 17.65 -19.92 10.08
N PRO A 111 16.93 -19.71 8.96
CA PRO A 111 15.87 -20.63 8.53
C PRO A 111 16.36 -22.06 8.24
N GLU A 112 17.62 -22.24 7.87
CA GLU A 112 18.18 -23.59 7.62
C GLU A 112 18.47 -24.34 8.92
N ARG A 113 18.96 -23.64 9.95
CA ARG A 113 19.23 -24.22 11.26
C ARG A 113 17.94 -24.44 12.08
N ASP A 114 17.04 -23.47 12.02
CA ASP A 114 15.88 -23.38 12.91
C ASP A 114 14.61 -24.03 12.31
N LYS A 115 14.74 -24.78 11.21
CA LYS A 115 13.64 -25.49 10.56
C LYS A 115 13.06 -26.59 11.43
N GLY A 116 11.72 -26.62 11.53
CA GLY A 116 10.94 -27.65 12.20
C GLY A 116 10.11 -28.51 11.23
N PRO A 117 9.43 -29.55 11.73
CA PRO A 117 8.57 -30.41 10.90
C PRO A 117 7.48 -29.66 10.11
N ASP A 118 6.92 -28.61 10.71
CA ASP A 118 5.84 -27.80 10.15
C ASP A 118 6.35 -26.57 9.36
N SER A 119 7.66 -26.46 9.12
CA SER A 119 8.22 -25.36 8.34
C SER A 119 7.72 -25.39 6.91
N PRO A 120 7.51 -24.21 6.27
CA PRO A 120 7.04 -24.13 4.88
C PRO A 120 7.95 -24.85 3.88
N GLY A 121 7.36 -25.39 2.81
CA GLY A 121 8.08 -26.19 1.82
C GLY A 121 9.37 -25.58 1.24
N PRO A 122 9.46 -24.27 0.96
CA PRO A 122 10.70 -23.62 0.52
C PRO A 122 11.84 -23.70 1.54
N VAL A 123 11.53 -23.72 2.84
CA VAL A 123 12.53 -23.86 3.92
C VAL A 123 13.17 -25.26 3.87
N HIS A 124 12.37 -26.28 3.60
CA HIS A 124 12.87 -27.64 3.45
C HIS A 124 13.69 -27.84 2.17
N ARG A 125 13.34 -27.12 1.08
CA ARG A 125 14.06 -27.20 -0.20
C ARG A 125 15.43 -26.54 -0.18
N GLY A 126 15.60 -25.48 0.65
CA GLY A 126 16.84 -24.70 0.71
C GLY A 126 17.16 -23.93 -0.58
N GLY A 127 18.40 -23.46 -0.70
CA GLY A 127 18.94 -22.83 -1.90
C GLY A 127 18.15 -21.61 -2.39
N LEU A 128 17.93 -21.52 -3.73
CA LEU A 128 17.22 -20.39 -4.34
C LEU A 128 15.76 -20.28 -3.89
N ALA A 129 15.08 -21.43 -3.68
CA ALA A 129 13.71 -21.43 -3.20
C ALA A 129 13.57 -20.80 -1.81
N LEU A 130 14.48 -21.11 -0.89
CA LEU A 130 14.53 -20.49 0.42
C LEU A 130 14.86 -19.00 0.31
N LYS A 131 15.86 -18.62 -0.50
CA LYS A 131 16.25 -17.22 -0.67
C LYS A 131 15.10 -16.34 -1.21
N LEU A 132 14.37 -16.82 -2.20
CA LEU A 132 13.20 -16.11 -2.74
C LEU A 132 12.06 -16.03 -1.69
N TYR A 133 11.83 -17.13 -0.98
CA TYR A 133 10.80 -17.18 0.05
C TYR A 133 11.12 -16.24 1.23
N SER A 134 12.38 -16.20 1.67
CA SER A 134 12.83 -15.32 2.76
C SER A 134 12.68 -13.83 2.47
N HIS A 135 12.56 -13.44 1.19
CA HIS A 135 12.34 -12.05 0.77
C HIS A 135 11.00 -11.85 0.06
N SER A 136 10.11 -12.85 0.12
CA SER A 136 8.87 -12.86 -0.68
C SER A 136 7.95 -11.67 -0.41
N LEU A 137 7.86 -11.20 0.83
CA LEU A 137 7.07 -10.01 1.18
C LEU A 137 7.62 -8.75 0.51
N THR A 138 8.92 -8.48 0.67
CA THR A 138 9.56 -7.32 0.01
C THR A 138 9.46 -7.42 -1.51
N LEU A 139 9.65 -8.61 -2.09
CA LEU A 139 9.54 -8.81 -3.54
C LEU A 139 8.11 -8.60 -4.04
N ALA A 140 7.09 -9.04 -3.30
CA ALA A 140 5.69 -8.80 -3.64
C ALA A 140 5.34 -7.30 -3.59
N LEU A 141 5.78 -6.58 -2.55
CA LEU A 141 5.56 -5.13 -2.44
C LEU A 141 6.29 -4.36 -3.55
N LEU A 142 7.52 -4.75 -3.88
CA LEU A 142 8.25 -4.16 -5.02
C LEU A 142 7.57 -4.44 -6.36
N ALA A 143 6.98 -5.62 -6.55
CA ALA A 143 6.22 -5.93 -7.76
C ALA A 143 4.95 -5.06 -7.86
N LEU A 144 4.25 -4.84 -6.74
CA LEU A 144 3.10 -3.93 -6.67
C LEU A 144 3.52 -2.48 -6.92
N PHE A 145 4.64 -2.02 -6.36
CA PHE A 145 5.22 -0.71 -6.65
C PHE A 145 5.50 -0.53 -8.14
N LEU A 146 6.21 -1.45 -8.77
CA LEU A 146 6.54 -1.36 -10.20
C LEU A 146 5.29 -1.38 -11.08
N PHE A 147 4.30 -2.19 -10.71
CA PHE A 147 3.01 -2.20 -11.39
C PHE A 147 2.29 -0.85 -11.27
N SER A 148 2.19 -0.31 -10.05
CA SER A 148 1.52 0.99 -9.81
C SER A 148 2.24 2.13 -10.51
N MET A 149 3.57 2.16 -10.46
CA MET A 149 4.39 3.15 -11.17
C MET A 149 4.21 3.08 -12.69
N ALA A 150 4.07 1.87 -13.25
CA ALA A 150 3.78 1.72 -14.67
C ALA A 150 2.37 2.22 -15.02
N MET A 151 1.39 1.96 -14.16
CA MET A 151 0.01 2.43 -14.35
C MET A 151 -0.11 3.95 -14.15
N HIS A 152 0.61 4.53 -13.18
CA HIS A 152 0.74 5.99 -13.01
C HIS A 152 1.34 6.61 -14.29
N ALA A 153 2.45 6.08 -14.79
CA ALA A 153 3.08 6.59 -16.01
C ALA A 153 2.14 6.55 -17.24
N VAL A 154 1.33 5.48 -17.39
CA VAL A 154 0.39 5.37 -18.51
C VAL A 154 -0.83 6.27 -18.29
N GLY A 155 -1.39 6.30 -17.10
CA GLY A 155 -2.55 7.14 -16.75
C GLY A 155 -2.21 8.61 -16.84
N GLY A 156 -1.15 9.05 -16.18
CA GLY A 156 -0.70 10.44 -16.17
C GLY A 156 -0.27 10.93 -17.56
N HIS A 157 0.40 10.09 -18.36
CA HIS A 157 0.66 10.44 -19.76
C HIS A 157 -0.63 10.69 -20.56
N SER A 158 -1.68 9.87 -20.33
CA SER A 158 -2.98 10.06 -21.00
C SER A 158 -3.64 11.37 -20.54
N ALA A 159 -3.71 11.61 -19.23
CA ALA A 159 -4.28 12.83 -18.65
C ALA A 159 -3.51 14.08 -19.13
N HIS A 160 -2.18 14.04 -19.05
CA HIS A 160 -1.32 15.12 -19.54
C HIS A 160 -1.56 15.47 -21.02
N ASN A 161 -1.72 14.45 -21.85
CA ASN A 161 -1.99 14.66 -23.30
C ASN A 161 -3.43 15.15 -23.57
N GLU A 162 -4.41 14.74 -22.76
CA GLU A 162 -5.77 15.25 -22.82
C GLU A 162 -5.78 16.75 -22.48
N GLU A 163 -5.10 17.15 -21.41
CA GLU A 163 -4.95 18.55 -21.02
C GLU A 163 -4.17 19.35 -22.09
N ALA A 164 -3.07 18.80 -22.63
CA ALA A 164 -2.30 19.44 -23.68
C ALA A 164 -3.16 19.69 -24.95
N ALA A 165 -3.96 18.69 -25.34
CA ALA A 165 -4.87 18.82 -26.47
C ALA A 165 -5.95 19.90 -26.27
N ALA A 166 -6.54 19.96 -25.06
CA ALA A 166 -7.52 20.98 -24.70
C ALA A 166 -6.96 22.41 -24.79
N HIS A 167 -5.66 22.58 -24.56
CA HIS A 167 -4.98 23.87 -24.66
C HIS A 167 -4.22 24.09 -25.99
N GLY A 168 -4.39 23.20 -26.97
CA GLY A 168 -3.70 23.30 -28.28
C GLY A 168 -2.18 23.15 -28.19
N ARG A 169 -1.67 22.51 -27.13
CA ARG A 169 -0.26 22.19 -26.93
C ARG A 169 0.12 20.90 -27.68
N PRO A 170 1.39 20.74 -28.11
CA PRO A 170 1.86 19.49 -28.69
C PRO A 170 1.69 18.32 -27.71
N LEU A 171 1.31 17.16 -28.23
CA LEU A 171 1.25 15.92 -27.45
C LEU A 171 2.67 15.39 -27.17
N GLU A 172 2.86 14.82 -26.02
CA GLU A 172 4.13 14.25 -25.58
C GLU A 172 4.12 12.72 -25.70
N SER A 173 5.29 12.11 -25.92
CA SER A 173 5.43 10.65 -25.90
C SER A 173 5.47 10.15 -24.47
N LEU A 174 5.14 8.87 -24.25
CA LEU A 174 5.24 8.25 -22.91
C LEU A 174 6.65 8.38 -22.31
N LEU A 175 7.70 8.19 -23.12
CA LEU A 175 9.08 8.39 -22.66
C LEU A 175 9.36 9.84 -22.30
N GLY A 176 8.84 10.80 -23.08
CA GLY A 176 8.91 12.22 -22.77
C GLY A 176 8.29 12.51 -21.42
N TYR A 177 7.03 12.08 -21.22
CA TYR A 177 6.32 12.27 -19.96
C TYR A 177 7.07 11.66 -18.76
N VAL A 178 7.50 10.39 -18.83
CA VAL A 178 8.24 9.72 -17.73
C VAL A 178 9.59 10.38 -17.42
N THR A 179 10.18 11.08 -18.39
CA THR A 179 11.42 11.85 -18.17
C THR A 179 11.15 13.33 -17.83
N SER A 180 9.90 13.77 -17.79
CA SER A 180 9.50 15.13 -17.48
C SER A 180 9.64 15.47 -16.01
N SER A 181 9.71 16.77 -15.71
CA SER A 181 9.66 17.27 -14.33
C SER A 181 8.30 17.05 -13.67
N THR A 182 7.23 17.00 -14.44
CA THR A 182 5.85 16.77 -13.94
C THR A 182 5.75 15.40 -13.29
N PHE A 183 6.04 14.34 -14.02
CA PHE A 183 6.00 12.96 -13.51
C PHE A 183 6.84 12.78 -12.23
N TRP A 184 8.07 13.31 -12.21
CA TRP A 184 8.93 13.16 -11.03
C TRP A 184 8.53 14.08 -9.87
N PHE A 185 7.91 15.23 -10.14
CA PHE A 185 7.36 16.08 -9.09
C PHE A 185 6.20 15.38 -8.37
N GLU A 186 5.27 14.79 -9.10
CA GLU A 186 4.14 14.00 -8.59
C GLU A 186 4.63 12.82 -7.75
N SER A 187 5.53 12.00 -8.31
CA SER A 187 6.13 10.88 -7.59
C SER A 187 6.83 11.31 -6.30
N PHE A 188 7.72 12.30 -6.35
CA PHE A 188 8.46 12.75 -5.16
C PHE A 188 7.59 13.44 -4.13
N GLN A 189 6.53 14.14 -4.55
CA GLN A 189 5.57 14.76 -3.63
C GLN A 189 4.89 13.72 -2.76
N ASN A 190 4.48 12.60 -3.34
CA ASN A 190 3.86 11.49 -2.62
C ASN A 190 4.89 10.71 -1.80
N TRP A 191 6.02 10.33 -2.41
CA TRP A 191 7.06 9.56 -1.69
C TRP A 191 7.54 10.27 -0.44
N GLN A 192 7.77 11.59 -0.49
CA GLN A 192 8.24 12.34 0.68
C GLN A 192 7.23 12.32 1.84
N SER A 193 5.93 12.35 1.57
CA SER A 193 4.89 12.29 2.61
C SER A 193 4.81 10.91 3.24
N GLU A 194 4.89 9.84 2.44
CA GLU A 194 4.89 8.46 2.92
C GLU A 194 6.11 8.14 3.79
N PHE A 195 7.30 8.52 3.34
CA PHE A 195 8.51 8.31 4.13
C PHE A 195 8.54 9.16 5.40
N PHE A 196 7.95 10.35 5.38
CA PHE A 196 7.80 11.16 6.59
C PHE A 196 6.84 10.51 7.60
N SER A 197 5.71 9.98 7.16
CA SER A 197 4.72 9.33 8.04
C SER A 197 5.31 8.12 8.76
N ILE A 198 6.04 7.25 8.05
CA ILE A 198 6.68 6.09 8.67
C ILE A 198 7.85 6.48 9.59
N ALA A 199 8.63 7.51 9.23
CA ALA A 199 9.68 8.04 10.10
C ALA A 199 9.09 8.56 11.42
N MET A 200 7.95 9.24 11.35
CA MET A 200 7.22 9.68 12.54
C MET A 200 6.69 8.50 13.36
N LEU A 201 6.14 7.45 12.75
CA LEU A 201 5.72 6.23 13.45
C LEU A 201 6.90 5.61 14.22
N VAL A 202 8.02 5.41 13.55
CA VAL A 202 9.24 4.82 14.16
C VAL A 202 9.73 5.64 15.36
N VAL A 203 9.73 6.98 15.26
CA VAL A 203 10.17 7.87 16.35
C VAL A 203 9.14 7.93 17.49
N LEU A 204 7.86 8.13 17.17
CA LEU A 204 6.81 8.27 18.17
C LEU A 204 6.58 6.97 18.95
N SER A 205 6.67 5.81 18.32
CA SER A 205 6.53 4.51 18.99
C SER A 205 7.61 4.20 20.01
N ILE A 206 8.74 4.94 20.02
CA ILE A 206 9.74 4.86 21.10
C ILE A 206 9.13 5.33 22.41
N PHE A 207 8.36 6.41 22.38
CA PHE A 207 7.90 7.13 23.57
C PHE A 207 6.41 6.93 23.87
N LEU A 208 5.59 6.79 22.82
CA LEU A 208 4.15 6.67 22.93
C LEU A 208 3.71 5.20 22.94
N ARG A 209 2.49 4.96 23.43
CA ARG A 209 1.89 3.63 23.53
C ARG A 209 0.45 3.65 23.05
N GLU A 210 0.09 2.61 22.32
CA GLU A 210 -1.30 2.24 22.09
C GLU A 210 -1.52 0.86 22.71
N LYS A 211 -2.42 0.80 23.68
CA LYS A 211 -2.69 -0.43 24.43
C LYS A 211 -3.20 -1.53 23.49
N ASP A 212 -2.63 -2.72 23.62
CA ASP A 212 -2.97 -3.92 22.84
C ASP A 212 -2.69 -3.82 21.34
N SER A 213 -1.99 -2.77 20.87
CA SER A 213 -1.56 -2.65 19.47
C SER A 213 -0.27 -3.45 19.21
N PRO A 214 -0.19 -4.19 18.10
CA PRO A 214 1.05 -4.82 17.65
C PRO A 214 2.09 -3.80 17.15
N GLU A 215 1.68 -2.58 16.78
CA GLU A 215 2.57 -1.49 16.31
C GLU A 215 3.17 -0.68 17.46
N SER A 216 2.94 -1.08 18.70
CA SER A 216 3.37 -0.38 19.90
C SER A 216 3.94 -1.35 20.92
N LYS A 217 4.94 -0.91 21.69
CA LYS A 217 5.42 -1.68 22.86
C LYS A 217 4.31 -1.80 23.91
N PRO A 218 4.32 -2.89 24.72
CA PRO A 218 3.46 -3.00 25.89
C PRO A 218 3.57 -1.76 26.80
N VAL A 219 2.45 -1.29 27.34
CA VAL A 219 2.39 -0.04 28.13
C VAL A 219 3.40 -0.01 29.28
N ARG A 220 3.73 -1.17 29.86
CA ARG A 220 4.70 -1.33 30.97
C ARG A 220 6.17 -1.28 30.57
N GLU A 221 6.47 -1.41 29.27
CA GLU A 221 7.85 -1.53 28.82
C GLU A 221 8.58 -0.18 28.83
N PRO A 222 9.87 -0.14 29.24
CA PRO A 222 10.65 1.09 29.25
C PRO A 222 10.93 1.61 27.82
N HIS A 223 11.16 2.92 27.69
CA HIS A 223 11.45 3.53 26.38
C HIS A 223 12.74 2.99 25.75
N SER A 224 13.70 2.55 26.56
CA SER A 224 15.00 2.03 26.09
C SER A 224 14.93 0.62 25.52
N LYS A 225 13.84 -0.16 25.78
CA LYS A 225 13.68 -1.49 25.20
C LYS A 225 13.47 -1.37 23.69
N THR A 226 14.20 -2.18 22.91
CA THR A 226 14.05 -2.32 21.47
C THR A 226 13.35 -3.64 21.18
N GLY A 227 12.56 -3.70 20.12
CA GLY A 227 11.73 -4.86 19.81
C GLY A 227 10.45 -4.90 20.65
N ARG A 228 9.70 -6.00 20.51
CA ARG A 228 8.42 -6.25 21.21
C ARG A 228 8.60 -7.15 22.41
#